data_a06421712eb39b219eae9a708f01e05d
#
_entry.id   a06421712eb39b219eae9a708f01e05d
#
_cell.length_a   1.000
_cell.length_b   1.000
_cell.length_c   1.000
_cell.angle_alpha   90.00
_cell.angle_beta   90.00
_cell.angle_gamma   90.00
#
_symmetry.space_group_name_H-M   'P 1'
#
loop_
_entity.id
_entity.type
_entity.pdbx_description
1 polymer ?
#
loop_
_entity_poly.entity_id
_entity_poly.type
_entity_poly.pdbx_seq_one_letter_code
_entity_poly.pdbx_strand_id
1 'polypeptide(L)'
;MVKKSSNVNEVLKDDGVLAVDTVNYQNVSNINLNELQNKFGKNNSWAVRLTFNNRFGGVAIQQLPGEGNRLHLHPDAAECWVILKGKWTWYIEGQGDMEVSEGSIINVPEKTYHKITCIGHEPGIRFAITAPDVEHVYK
;
A
#
# COMPACT_ATOMS: atom_id res chain seq x y z
N MET A 1 16.64 -0.04 -16.29
CA MET A 1 15.80 1.10 -16.68
C MET A 1 15.02 1.58 -15.45
N VAL A 2 14.95 2.87 -15.25
CA VAL A 2 14.21 3.48 -14.12
C VAL A 2 12.88 4.00 -14.67
N LYS A 3 11.78 3.60 -14.04
CA LYS A 3 10.43 4.09 -14.34
C LYS A 3 9.97 4.98 -13.18
N LYS A 4 9.35 6.11 -13.50
CA LYS A 4 8.75 7.03 -12.53
C LYS A 4 7.24 7.09 -12.72
N SER A 5 6.51 7.17 -11.62
CA SER A 5 5.07 7.46 -11.64
C SER A 5 4.68 8.09 -10.31
N SER A 6 3.87 9.14 -10.37
CA SER A 6 3.24 9.75 -9.20
C SER A 6 1.75 9.36 -9.08
N ASN A 7 1.22 8.68 -10.08
CA ASN A 7 -0.17 8.24 -10.09
C ASN A 7 -0.30 6.89 -9.39
N VAL A 8 -0.80 6.89 -8.16
CA VAL A 8 -0.97 5.67 -7.34
C VAL A 8 -1.85 4.64 -8.05
N ASN A 9 -2.90 5.05 -8.74
CA ASN A 9 -3.78 4.14 -9.46
C ASN A 9 -3.03 3.40 -10.58
N GLU A 10 -2.17 4.09 -11.32
CA GLU A 10 -1.35 3.45 -12.36
C GLU A 10 -0.32 2.51 -11.77
N VAL A 11 0.32 2.92 -10.67
CA VAL A 11 1.30 2.08 -9.97
C VAL A 11 0.68 0.78 -9.51
N LEU A 12 -0.47 0.86 -8.85
CA LEU A 12 -1.19 -0.30 -8.36
C LEU A 12 -1.67 -1.19 -9.49
N LYS A 13 -2.14 -0.62 -10.59
CA LYS A 13 -2.56 -1.37 -11.77
C LYS A 13 -1.40 -2.16 -12.36
N ASP A 14 -0.22 -1.56 -12.46
CA ASP A 14 0.99 -2.24 -12.94
C ASP A 14 1.39 -3.41 -12.02
N ASP A 15 1.07 -3.31 -10.74
CA ASP A 15 1.29 -4.37 -9.74
C ASP A 15 0.09 -5.33 -9.63
N GLY A 16 -0.89 -5.23 -10.52
CA GLY A 16 -2.03 -6.12 -10.59
C GLY A 16 -3.18 -5.78 -9.65
N VAL A 17 -3.21 -4.57 -9.10
CA VAL A 17 -4.24 -4.14 -8.16
C VAL A 17 -5.11 -3.05 -8.79
N LEU A 18 -6.43 -3.23 -8.74
CA LEU A 18 -7.37 -2.22 -9.19
C LEU A 18 -7.73 -1.27 -8.04
N ALA A 19 -7.56 0.02 -8.28
CA ALA A 19 -8.11 1.04 -7.41
C ALA A 19 -9.62 1.11 -7.62
N VAL A 20 -10.38 0.98 -6.54
CA VAL A 20 -11.84 0.96 -6.58
C VAL A 20 -12.38 2.19 -5.87
N ASP A 21 -13.55 2.67 -6.33
CA ASP A 21 -14.30 3.76 -5.72
C ASP A 21 -13.44 4.94 -5.26
N THR A 22 -13.02 5.75 -6.22
CA THR A 22 -12.11 6.87 -5.96
C THR A 22 -12.78 8.08 -5.28
N VAL A 23 -14.08 8.04 -5.02
CA VAL A 23 -14.84 9.19 -4.52
C VAL A 23 -15.58 8.91 -3.22
N ASN A 24 -16.37 7.83 -3.15
CA ASN A 24 -17.36 7.64 -2.08
C ASN A 24 -16.78 7.34 -0.71
N TYR A 25 -15.59 6.74 -0.64
CA TYR A 25 -14.94 6.40 0.63
C TYR A 25 -13.85 7.39 1.04
N GLN A 26 -13.54 8.35 0.18
CA GLN A 26 -12.48 9.32 0.44
C GLN A 26 -12.94 10.34 1.48
N ASN A 27 -12.16 10.48 2.56
CA ASN A 27 -12.40 11.41 3.65
C ASN A 27 -13.72 11.19 4.41
N VAL A 28 -14.20 9.96 4.43
CA VAL A 28 -15.33 9.58 5.28
C VAL A 28 -14.86 9.61 6.73
N SER A 29 -15.68 10.17 7.62
CA SER A 29 -15.31 10.37 9.03
C SER A 29 -14.98 9.08 9.76
N ASN A 30 -15.63 7.98 9.40
CA ASN A 30 -15.39 6.67 9.99
C ASN A 30 -15.70 5.59 8.96
N ILE A 31 -14.75 4.69 8.76
CA ILE A 31 -14.94 3.53 7.91
C ILE A 31 -14.37 2.30 8.63
N ASN A 32 -15.09 1.21 8.57
CA ASN A 32 -14.67 -0.04 9.16
C ASN A 32 -14.10 -0.98 8.11
N LEU A 33 -13.05 -1.70 8.47
CA LEU A 33 -12.41 -2.65 7.56
C LEU A 33 -13.38 -3.68 7.00
N ASN A 34 -14.32 -4.16 7.82
CA ASN A 34 -15.32 -5.13 7.38
C ASN A 34 -16.24 -4.56 6.30
N GLU A 35 -16.56 -3.28 6.34
CA GLU A 35 -17.36 -2.63 5.29
C GLU A 35 -16.61 -2.66 3.96
N LEU A 36 -15.32 -2.38 3.97
CA LEU A 36 -14.49 -2.41 2.76
C LEU A 36 -14.44 -3.81 2.18
N GLN A 37 -14.23 -4.82 3.01
CA GLN A 37 -14.20 -6.22 2.56
C GLN A 37 -15.55 -6.70 2.05
N ASN A 38 -16.65 -6.29 2.69
CA ASN A 38 -17.99 -6.63 2.23
C ASN A 38 -18.32 -5.97 0.90
N LYS A 39 -17.83 -4.75 0.67
CA LYS A 39 -18.09 -4.01 -0.56
C LYS A 39 -17.20 -4.47 -1.72
N PHE A 40 -15.91 -4.66 -1.49
CA PHE A 40 -14.94 -4.88 -2.54
C PHE A 40 -14.45 -6.33 -2.66
N GLY A 41 -14.73 -7.15 -1.65
CA GLY A 41 -14.40 -8.58 -1.65
C GLY A 41 -13.39 -8.96 -0.57
N LYS A 42 -13.47 -10.23 -0.15
CA LYS A 42 -12.59 -10.80 0.87
C LYS A 42 -11.46 -11.63 0.29
N ASN A 43 -11.59 -12.07 -0.98
CA ASN A 43 -10.68 -13.02 -1.59
C ASN A 43 -10.12 -12.53 -2.93
N ASN A 44 -10.09 -11.24 -3.13
CA ASN A 44 -9.53 -10.60 -4.33
C ASN A 44 -8.70 -9.38 -3.93
N SER A 45 -7.88 -8.90 -4.83
CA SER A 45 -7.09 -7.71 -4.59
C SER A 45 -7.86 -6.44 -4.96
N TRP A 46 -7.72 -5.42 -4.15
CA TRP A 46 -8.30 -4.09 -4.40
C TRP A 46 -7.51 -3.05 -3.62
N ALA A 47 -7.62 -1.81 -4.05
CA ALA A 47 -7.08 -0.66 -3.32
C ALA A 47 -8.11 0.44 -3.28
N VAL A 48 -8.24 1.11 -2.14
CA VAL A 48 -9.17 2.22 -1.97
C VAL A 48 -8.49 3.35 -1.23
N ARG A 49 -8.59 4.56 -1.79
CA ARG A 49 -8.10 5.76 -1.12
C ARG A 49 -9.12 6.18 -0.07
N LEU A 50 -8.69 6.23 1.19
CA LEU A 50 -9.57 6.57 2.32
C LEU A 50 -9.34 8.00 2.81
N THR A 51 -8.16 8.56 2.59
CA THR A 51 -7.81 9.90 3.03
C THR A 51 -7.05 10.62 1.93
N PHE A 52 -7.44 11.87 1.66
CA PHE A 52 -6.72 12.68 0.69
C PHE A 52 -6.95 14.14 0.97
N ASN A 53 -5.89 14.88 1.23
CA ASN A 53 -5.92 16.32 1.41
C ASN A 53 -4.56 16.91 0.97
N ASN A 54 -4.36 18.20 1.16
CA ASN A 54 -3.14 18.87 0.68
C ASN A 54 -1.88 18.53 1.49
N ARG A 55 -1.99 17.74 2.56
CA ARG A 55 -0.85 17.40 3.42
C ARG A 55 -0.52 15.91 3.45
N PHE A 56 -1.53 15.05 3.40
CA PHE A 56 -1.32 13.62 3.43
C PHE A 56 -2.41 12.86 2.67
N GLY A 57 -2.08 11.64 2.30
CA GLY A 57 -2.99 10.69 1.69
C GLY A 57 -2.91 9.34 2.38
N GLY A 58 -3.98 8.57 2.31
CA GLY A 58 -4.04 7.24 2.90
C GLY A 58 -4.76 6.27 1.99
N VAL A 59 -4.15 5.10 1.77
CA VAL A 59 -4.68 4.05 0.87
C VAL A 59 -4.67 2.72 1.59
N ALA A 60 -5.81 2.03 1.59
CA ALA A 60 -5.91 0.65 2.04
C ALA A 60 -5.78 -0.27 0.83
N ILE A 61 -4.97 -1.31 0.94
CA ILE A 61 -4.69 -2.24 -0.15
C ILE A 61 -4.84 -3.67 0.35
N GLN A 62 -5.76 -4.42 -0.24
CA GLN A 62 -5.87 -5.85 -0.04
C GLN A 62 -5.18 -6.57 -1.19
N GLN A 63 -4.31 -7.53 -0.87
CA GLN A 63 -3.62 -8.34 -1.87
C GLN A 63 -3.59 -9.79 -1.46
N LEU A 64 -3.42 -10.65 -2.46
CA LEU A 64 -3.36 -12.09 -2.27
C LEU A 64 -1.91 -12.53 -2.03
N PRO A 65 -1.70 -13.71 -1.41
CA PRO A 65 -0.35 -14.25 -1.25
C PRO A 65 0.41 -14.29 -2.58
N GLY A 66 1.64 -13.79 -2.58
CA GLY A 66 2.47 -13.65 -3.77
C GLY A 66 2.41 -12.29 -4.45
N GLU A 67 1.37 -11.51 -4.18
CA GLU A 67 1.22 -10.16 -4.71
C GLU A 67 1.88 -9.13 -3.81
N GLY A 68 2.18 -7.96 -4.34
CA GLY A 68 2.78 -6.87 -3.59
C GLY A 68 3.15 -5.70 -4.49
N ASN A 69 4.15 -4.94 -4.08
CA ASN A 69 4.73 -3.87 -4.89
C ASN A 69 6.14 -4.22 -5.32
N ARG A 70 6.49 -3.81 -6.53
CA ARG A 70 7.85 -3.96 -7.06
C ARG A 70 8.83 -3.08 -6.28
N LEU A 71 10.11 -3.42 -6.39
CA LEU A 71 11.18 -2.64 -5.78
C LEU A 71 11.17 -1.20 -6.30
N HIS A 72 11.03 -0.25 -5.39
CA HIS A 72 10.94 1.18 -5.73
C HIS A 72 11.37 2.06 -4.55
N LEU A 73 11.54 3.34 -4.83
CA LEU A 73 11.76 4.35 -3.79
C LEU A 73 10.89 5.58 -4.08
N HIS A 74 10.70 6.39 -3.05
CA HIS A 74 10.09 7.71 -3.16
C HIS A 74 11.17 8.76 -2.93
N PRO A 75 11.46 9.62 -3.92
CA PRO A 75 12.58 10.56 -3.81
C PRO A 75 12.33 11.70 -2.81
N ASP A 76 11.07 11.98 -2.49
CA ASP A 76 10.68 13.16 -1.72
C ASP A 76 9.65 12.88 -0.63
N ALA A 77 9.42 11.61 -0.28
CA ALA A 77 8.43 11.27 0.72
C ALA A 77 8.84 10.02 1.52
N ALA A 78 8.61 10.07 2.81
CA ALA A 78 8.62 8.89 3.67
C ALA A 78 7.22 8.29 3.72
N GLU A 79 7.12 7.02 4.12
CA GLU A 79 5.86 6.33 4.28
C GLU A 79 5.72 5.71 5.66
N CYS A 80 4.49 5.71 6.17
CA CYS A 80 4.12 4.93 7.34
C CYS A 80 3.08 3.90 6.92
N TRP A 81 3.38 2.63 7.13
CA TRP A 81 2.47 1.52 6.86
C TRP A 81 1.99 0.88 8.14
N VAL A 82 0.72 0.52 8.16
CA VAL A 82 0.12 -0.28 9.23
C VAL A 82 -0.41 -1.56 8.61
N ILE A 83 -0.02 -2.70 9.15
CA ILE A 83 -0.56 -3.98 8.71
C ILE A 83 -1.87 -4.22 9.45
N LEU A 84 -2.96 -4.23 8.71
CA LEU A 84 -4.31 -4.42 9.24
C LEU A 84 -4.72 -5.89 9.24
N LYS A 85 -4.17 -6.69 8.33
CA LYS A 85 -4.51 -8.11 8.21
C LYS A 85 -3.43 -8.87 7.45
N GLY A 86 -3.23 -10.15 7.82
CA GLY A 86 -2.36 -11.06 7.10
C GLY A 86 -0.88 -10.93 7.45
N LYS A 87 -0.07 -11.58 6.63
CA LYS A 87 1.37 -11.62 6.78
C LYS A 87 2.05 -11.09 5.53
N TRP A 88 3.14 -10.37 5.71
CA TRP A 88 3.86 -9.71 4.63
C TRP A 88 5.35 -9.82 4.85
N THR A 89 6.11 -9.80 3.76
CA THR A 89 7.56 -9.57 3.79
C THR A 89 7.80 -8.14 3.33
N TRP A 90 8.57 -7.41 4.12
CA TRP A 90 8.96 -6.03 3.81
C TRP A 90 10.46 -5.98 3.66
N TYR A 91 10.92 -5.71 2.45
CA TYR A 91 12.34 -5.45 2.20
C TYR A 91 12.57 -3.95 2.28
N ILE A 92 13.53 -3.53 3.07
CA ILE A 92 13.99 -2.14 3.15
C ILE A 92 15.51 -2.13 2.95
N GLU A 93 15.96 -1.35 1.98
CA GLU A 93 17.38 -1.18 1.68
C GLU A 93 18.18 -0.81 2.94
N GLY A 94 19.28 -1.53 3.17
CA GLY A 94 20.09 -1.34 4.36
C GLY A 94 19.62 -2.12 5.59
N GLN A 95 18.40 -2.63 5.60
CA GLN A 95 17.85 -3.42 6.71
C GLN A 95 17.56 -4.88 6.33
N GLY A 96 17.30 -5.14 5.04
CA GLY A 96 16.98 -6.47 4.54
C GLY A 96 15.49 -6.79 4.67
N ASP A 97 15.19 -8.09 4.63
CA ASP A 97 13.81 -8.59 4.71
C ASP A 97 13.33 -8.66 6.14
N MET A 98 12.09 -8.25 6.36
CA MET A 98 11.38 -8.38 7.63
C MET A 98 10.05 -9.07 7.39
N GLU A 99 9.72 -10.05 8.22
CA GLU A 99 8.37 -10.62 8.23
C GLU A 99 7.52 -9.80 9.20
N VAL A 100 6.37 -9.30 8.71
CA VAL A 100 5.46 -8.45 9.47
C VAL A 100 4.05 -9.00 9.39
N SER A 101 3.21 -8.67 10.38
CA SER A 101 1.85 -9.18 10.49
C SER A 101 0.94 -8.14 11.11
N GLU A 102 -0.33 -8.51 11.33
CA GLU A 102 -1.34 -7.63 11.91
C GLU A 102 -0.81 -6.90 13.15
N GLY A 103 -0.95 -5.58 13.14
CA GLY A 103 -0.47 -4.70 14.20
C GLY A 103 0.94 -4.16 13.99
N SER A 104 1.70 -4.65 13.01
CA SER A 104 3.01 -4.09 12.69
C SER A 104 2.88 -2.70 12.08
N ILE A 105 3.79 -1.81 12.48
CA ILE A 105 3.92 -0.48 11.93
C ILE A 105 5.30 -0.36 11.30
N ILE A 106 5.35 -0.01 10.02
CA ILE A 106 6.59 0.04 9.26
C ILE A 106 6.81 1.46 8.77
N ASN A 107 8.00 1.99 9.02
CA ASN A 107 8.41 3.28 8.51
C ASN A 107 9.45 3.08 7.42
N VAL A 108 9.19 3.67 6.26
CA VAL A 108 10.11 3.63 5.12
C VAL A 108 10.62 5.06 4.89
N PRO A 109 11.92 5.32 5.07
CA PRO A 109 12.49 6.63 4.81
C PRO A 109 12.39 7.03 3.34
N GLU A 110 12.41 8.31 3.06
CA GLU A 110 12.55 8.78 1.69
C GLU A 110 13.85 8.29 1.05
N LYS A 111 13.89 8.22 -0.27
CA LYS A 111 15.08 7.81 -1.06
C LYS A 111 15.59 6.41 -0.74
N THR A 112 14.73 5.56 -0.20
CA THR A 112 15.11 4.23 0.26
C THR A 112 14.33 3.17 -0.52
N TYR A 113 15.04 2.30 -1.23
CA TYR A 113 14.41 1.21 -1.96
C TYR A 113 13.72 0.24 -1.01
N HIS A 114 12.51 -0.14 -1.37
CA HIS A 114 11.73 -1.11 -0.61
C HIS A 114 10.84 -1.94 -1.55
N LYS A 115 10.48 -3.12 -1.07
CA LYS A 115 9.62 -4.06 -1.77
C LYS A 115 8.72 -4.75 -0.77
N ILE A 116 7.48 -4.95 -1.15
CA ILE A 116 6.45 -5.50 -0.28
C ILE A 116 5.85 -6.73 -0.96
N THR A 117 5.68 -7.83 -0.21
CA THR A 117 5.08 -9.06 -0.73
C THR A 117 4.15 -9.65 0.31
N CYS A 118 2.90 -9.93 -0.08
CA CYS A 118 1.95 -10.67 0.76
C CYS A 118 2.39 -12.13 0.80
N ILE A 119 2.42 -12.72 1.99
CA ILE A 119 2.83 -14.11 2.20
C ILE A 119 1.76 -14.84 3.02
N GLY A 120 1.97 -16.13 3.28
CA GLY A 120 1.01 -16.94 4.02
C GLY A 120 -0.05 -17.54 3.12
N HIS A 121 -1.23 -17.81 3.67
CA HIS A 121 -2.31 -18.51 2.99
C HIS A 121 -3.58 -17.68 2.79
N GLU A 122 -3.61 -16.48 3.33
CA GLU A 122 -4.78 -15.61 3.33
C GLU A 122 -4.46 -14.25 2.72
N PRO A 123 -5.45 -13.56 2.15
CA PRO A 123 -5.28 -12.18 1.73
C PRO A 123 -4.86 -11.30 2.90
N GLY A 124 -3.99 -10.34 2.63
CA GLY A 124 -3.56 -9.36 3.61
C GLY A 124 -4.07 -7.98 3.27
N ILE A 125 -4.14 -7.11 4.28
CA ILE A 125 -4.51 -5.71 4.09
C ILE A 125 -3.46 -4.85 4.76
N ARG A 126 -2.96 -3.87 4.00
CA ARG A 126 -1.99 -2.88 4.47
C ARG A 126 -2.55 -1.48 4.23
N PHE A 127 -2.27 -0.56 5.14
CA PHE A 127 -2.71 0.83 5.03
C PHE A 127 -1.50 1.76 5.08
N ALA A 128 -1.38 2.63 4.09
CA ALA A 128 -0.29 3.58 4.00
C ALA A 128 -0.78 4.99 4.30
N ILE A 129 0.08 5.76 4.98
CA ILE A 129 -0.05 7.21 5.10
C ILE A 129 1.22 7.82 4.51
N THR A 130 1.06 8.68 3.52
CA THR A 130 2.14 9.34 2.80
C THR A 130 1.78 10.79 2.47
N ALA A 131 2.69 11.50 1.80
CA ALA A 131 2.33 12.73 1.12
C ALA A 131 1.24 12.44 0.07
N PRO A 132 0.42 13.42 -0.32
CA PRO A 132 -0.75 13.17 -1.17
C PRO A 132 -0.42 12.52 -2.50
N ASP A 133 0.61 12.98 -3.17
CA ASP A 133 1.05 12.49 -4.47
C ASP A 133 2.55 12.19 -4.38
N VAL A 134 2.89 10.92 -4.34
CA VAL A 134 4.28 10.47 -4.24
C VAL A 134 4.77 9.92 -5.57
N GLU A 135 5.97 10.32 -5.93
CA GLU A 135 6.65 9.78 -7.10
C GLU A 135 7.22 8.41 -6.77
N HIS A 136 7.07 7.47 -7.71
CA HIS A 136 7.63 6.11 -7.59
C HIS A 136 8.77 5.96 -8.59
N VAL A 137 9.95 5.62 -8.09
CA VAL A 137 11.12 5.37 -8.92
C VAL A 137 11.46 3.88 -8.81
N TYR A 138 11.31 3.16 -9.91
CA TYR A 138 11.52 1.72 -9.96
C TYR A 138 12.94 1.38 -10.37
N LYS A 139 13.45 0.27 -9.85
CA LYS A 139 14.78 -0.23 -10.18
C LYS A 139 14.70 -1.43 -11.11
#